data_5cf08b0b086c8e9a71dc87e3ca2836e5
#
_entry.id   5cf08b0b086c8e9a71dc87e3ca2836e5
#
_cell.length_a   1.000
_cell.length_b   1.000
_cell.length_c   1.000
_cell.angle_alpha   90.00
_cell.angle_beta   90.00
_cell.angle_gamma   90.00
#
_symmetry.space_group_name_H-M   'P 1'
#
loop_
_entity.id
_entity.type
_entity.pdbx_description
1 polymer ?
#
loop_
_entity_poly.entity_id
_entity_poly.type
_entity_poly.pdbx_seq_one_letter_code
_entity_poly.pdbx_strand_id
1 'polypeptide(L)'
;DALGRRDKKEAWVLLQKVKNTGMAPEEIHGMIFWQFKNIALAKEYGARIPGVAPYPARKAADYAKKFTGEEIKEKLGEIVRIYHDARSGGMELDLAVEKFVLEA
;
A
#
# COMPACT_ATOMS: atom_id res chain seq x y z
N ASP A 1 6.92 3.64 1.85
CA ASP A 1 7.13 3.66 3.29
C ASP A 1 6.39 4.77 4.03
N ALA A 2 6.10 5.87 3.34
CA ALA A 2 5.28 6.93 3.95
C ALA A 2 3.87 6.44 4.28
N LEU A 3 3.30 5.56 3.46
CA LEU A 3 2.02 4.93 3.77
C LEU A 3 2.10 4.07 5.03
N GLY A 4 3.18 3.31 5.18
CA GLY A 4 3.38 2.48 6.37
C GLY A 4 3.54 3.31 7.63
N ARG A 5 4.13 4.51 7.52
CA ARG A 5 4.24 5.44 8.63
C ARG A 5 2.97 6.26 8.85
N ARG A 6 2.00 6.14 7.96
CA ARG A 6 0.75 6.90 7.97
C ARG A 6 0.98 8.41 7.82
N ASP A 7 2.03 8.80 7.10
CA ASP A 7 2.32 10.19 6.76
C ASP A 7 1.69 10.51 5.40
N LYS A 8 0.48 11.03 5.42
CA LYS A 8 -0.30 11.27 4.19
C LYS A 8 0.35 12.31 3.28
N LYS A 9 0.92 13.36 3.84
CA LYS A 9 1.57 14.40 3.06
C LYS A 9 2.79 13.87 2.31
N GLU A 10 3.66 13.15 3.01
CA GLU A 10 4.84 12.55 2.41
C GLU A 10 4.44 11.51 1.37
N ALA A 11 3.43 10.69 1.68
CA ALA A 11 2.94 9.67 0.74
C ALA A 11 2.42 10.31 -0.55
N TRP A 12 1.69 11.42 -0.45
CA TRP A 12 1.20 12.14 -1.63
C TRP A 12 2.35 12.70 -2.47
N VAL A 13 3.33 13.34 -1.83
CA VAL A 13 4.48 13.90 -2.55
C VAL A 13 5.28 12.80 -3.26
N LEU A 14 5.52 11.67 -2.58
CA LEU A 14 6.23 10.55 -3.18
C LEU A 14 5.44 9.94 -4.34
N LEU A 15 4.12 9.85 -4.21
CA LEU A 15 3.27 9.37 -5.31
C LEU A 15 3.43 10.25 -6.54
N GLN A 16 3.42 11.58 -6.38
CA GLN A 16 3.59 12.48 -7.52
C GLN A 16 4.96 12.31 -8.18
N LYS A 17 6.01 12.12 -7.37
CA LYS A 17 7.35 11.86 -7.90
C LYS A 17 7.41 10.58 -8.71
N VAL A 18 6.80 9.50 -8.20
CA VAL A 18 6.76 8.21 -8.89
C VAL A 18 5.97 8.33 -10.20
N LYS A 19 4.84 9.03 -10.19
CA LYS A 19 4.05 9.26 -11.41
C LYS A 19 4.84 10.03 -12.45
N ASN A 20 5.66 10.99 -12.02
CA ASN A 20 6.49 11.78 -12.94
C ASN A 20 7.62 10.98 -13.58
N THR A 21 7.96 9.80 -13.05
CA THR A 21 8.93 8.91 -13.71
C THR A 21 8.35 8.16 -14.89
N GLY A 22 7.03 8.25 -15.10
CA GLY A 22 6.34 7.49 -16.14
C GLY A 22 5.93 6.08 -15.73
N MET A 23 6.05 5.74 -14.45
CA MET A 23 5.61 4.42 -13.97
C MET A 23 4.11 4.25 -14.20
N ALA A 24 3.71 3.10 -14.74
CA ALA A 24 2.32 2.83 -15.04
C ALA A 24 1.47 2.73 -13.76
N PRO A 25 0.20 3.16 -13.81
CA PRO A 25 -0.68 3.06 -12.64
C PRO A 25 -0.78 1.64 -12.06
N GLU A 26 -0.75 0.62 -12.89
CA GLU A 26 -0.80 -0.78 -12.47
C GLU A 26 0.42 -1.17 -11.63
N GLU A 27 1.59 -0.67 -12.01
CA GLU A 27 2.82 -0.92 -11.25
C GLU A 27 2.79 -0.21 -9.89
N ILE A 28 2.30 1.02 -9.87
CA ILE A 28 2.15 1.80 -8.63
C ILE A 28 1.17 1.08 -7.69
N HIS A 29 0.04 0.65 -8.23
CA HIS A 29 -0.95 -0.11 -7.48
C HIS A 29 -0.34 -1.38 -6.88
N GLY A 30 0.42 -2.13 -7.70
CA GLY A 30 1.08 -3.35 -7.24
C GLY A 30 2.06 -3.11 -6.11
N MET A 31 2.82 -2.01 -6.16
CA MET A 31 3.75 -1.64 -5.10
C MET A 31 3.03 -1.35 -3.78
N ILE A 32 1.91 -0.63 -3.85
CA ILE A 32 1.10 -0.31 -2.66
C ILE A 32 0.49 -1.58 -2.08
N PHE A 33 -0.07 -2.43 -2.94
CA PHE A 33 -0.63 -3.72 -2.52
C PHE A 33 0.43 -4.58 -1.82
N TRP A 34 1.62 -4.69 -2.40
CA TRP A 34 2.71 -5.47 -1.83
C TRP A 34 3.09 -4.95 -0.44
N GLN A 35 3.15 -3.63 -0.27
CA GLN A 35 3.47 -3.04 1.03
C GLN A 35 2.43 -3.39 2.09
N PHE A 36 1.15 -3.22 1.80
CA PHE A 36 0.10 -3.55 2.76
C PHE A 36 0.00 -5.06 3.01
N LYS A 37 0.26 -5.87 1.99
CA LYS A 37 0.31 -7.33 2.15
C LYS A 37 1.40 -7.73 3.15
N ASN A 38 2.58 -7.14 3.05
CA ASN A 38 3.66 -7.44 3.98
C ASN A 38 3.36 -6.95 5.40
N ILE A 39 2.70 -5.79 5.53
CA ILE A 39 2.25 -5.31 6.83
C ILE A 39 1.25 -6.29 7.45
N ALA A 40 0.33 -6.81 6.65
CA ALA A 40 -0.64 -7.82 7.11
C ALA A 40 0.06 -9.10 7.56
N LEU A 41 1.04 -9.57 6.79
CA LEU A 41 1.81 -10.76 7.17
C LEU A 41 2.62 -10.51 8.44
N ALA A 42 3.14 -9.30 8.63
CA ALA A 42 3.88 -8.94 9.83
C ALA A 42 3.00 -8.98 11.09
N LYS A 43 1.69 -8.73 10.96
CA LYS A 43 0.77 -8.89 12.10
C LYS A 43 0.72 -10.32 12.58
N GLU A 44 0.91 -11.28 11.68
CA GLU A 44 0.86 -12.71 12.02
C GLU A 44 2.23 -13.26 12.39
N TYR A 45 3.26 -12.91 11.63
CA TYR A 45 4.60 -13.51 11.75
C TYR A 45 5.63 -12.60 12.44
N GLY A 46 5.28 -11.37 12.77
CA GLY A 46 6.26 -10.40 13.27
C GLY A 46 7.29 -10.07 12.20
N ALA A 47 8.55 -9.95 12.58
CA ALA A 47 9.62 -9.61 11.65
C ALA A 47 10.16 -10.80 10.85
N ARG A 48 9.57 -11.98 10.99
CA ARG A 48 10.00 -13.21 10.30
C ARG A 48 8.97 -13.66 9.28
N ILE A 49 8.77 -12.82 8.27
CA ILE A 49 7.79 -13.09 7.22
C ILE A 49 8.38 -14.08 6.21
N PRO A 50 7.73 -15.25 5.97
CA PRO A 50 8.23 -16.22 5.01
C PRO A 50 8.39 -15.61 3.62
N GLY A 51 9.55 -15.85 2.99
CA GLY A 51 9.83 -15.38 1.63
C GLY A 51 10.19 -13.91 1.52
N VAL A 52 10.30 -13.19 2.63
CA VAL A 52 10.66 -11.77 2.63
C VAL A 52 12.03 -11.60 3.30
N ALA A 53 12.90 -10.80 2.66
CA ALA A 53 14.22 -10.54 3.20
C ALA A 53 14.14 -9.86 4.58
N PRO A 54 15.16 -10.03 5.45
CA PRO A 54 15.09 -9.54 6.83
C PRO A 54 14.83 -8.04 6.97
N TYR A 55 15.43 -7.21 6.12
CA TYR A 55 15.26 -5.76 6.25
C TYR A 55 13.83 -5.30 5.93
N PRO A 56 13.26 -5.65 4.75
CA PRO A 56 11.86 -5.33 4.49
C PRO A 56 10.90 -5.95 5.50
N ALA A 57 11.19 -7.14 6.01
CA ALA A 57 10.34 -7.80 7.01
C ALA A 57 10.32 -7.01 8.32
N ARG A 58 11.49 -6.52 8.77
CA ARG A 58 11.56 -5.68 9.97
C ARG A 58 10.81 -4.37 9.81
N LYS A 59 10.95 -3.73 8.64
CA LYS A 59 10.20 -2.50 8.34
C LYS A 59 8.70 -2.75 8.36
N ALA A 60 8.24 -3.83 7.74
CA ALA A 60 6.83 -4.18 7.73
C ALA A 60 6.31 -4.42 9.15
N ALA A 61 7.10 -5.08 10.01
CA ALA A 61 6.74 -5.31 11.41
C ALA A 61 6.61 -3.99 12.18
N ASP A 62 7.51 -3.04 11.93
CA ASP A 62 7.44 -1.72 12.57
C ASP A 62 6.19 -0.96 12.13
N TYR A 63 5.89 -0.97 10.83
CA TYR A 63 4.70 -0.30 10.32
C TYR A 63 3.41 -0.98 10.81
N ALA A 64 3.43 -2.30 10.97
CA ALA A 64 2.27 -3.04 11.44
C ALA A 64 1.79 -2.58 12.82
N LYS A 65 2.69 -2.05 13.63
CA LYS A 65 2.35 -1.52 14.96
C LYS A 65 1.45 -0.29 14.88
N LYS A 66 1.43 0.41 13.74
CA LYS A 66 0.64 1.63 13.52
C LYS A 66 -0.77 1.36 13.00
N PHE A 67 -1.08 0.10 12.71
CA PHE A 67 -2.38 -0.30 12.17
C PHE A 67 -2.98 -1.39 13.04
N THR A 68 -4.30 -1.34 13.22
CA THR A 68 -5.02 -2.50 13.77
C THR A 68 -5.15 -3.55 12.68
N GLY A 69 -5.40 -4.80 13.07
CA GLY A 69 -5.63 -5.88 12.10
C GLY A 69 -6.82 -5.57 11.19
N GLU A 70 -7.87 -4.96 11.73
CA GLU A 70 -9.04 -4.57 10.95
C GLU A 70 -8.73 -3.47 9.96
N GLU A 71 -7.94 -2.46 10.35
CA GLU A 71 -7.51 -1.40 9.45
C GLU A 71 -6.74 -1.96 8.27
N ILE A 72 -5.82 -2.89 8.51
CA ILE A 72 -5.03 -3.51 7.45
C ILE A 72 -5.92 -4.31 6.51
N LYS A 73 -6.84 -5.08 7.05
CA LYS A 73 -7.77 -5.87 6.26
C LYS A 73 -8.64 -4.97 5.38
N GLU A 74 -9.11 -3.87 5.94
CA GLU A 74 -9.92 -2.89 5.20
C GLU A 74 -9.12 -2.25 4.07
N LYS A 75 -7.86 -1.85 4.34
CA LYS A 75 -7.00 -1.24 3.32
C LYS A 75 -6.66 -2.22 2.20
N LEU A 76 -6.38 -3.48 2.53
CA LEU A 76 -6.15 -4.51 1.52
C LEU A 76 -7.38 -4.73 0.66
N GLY A 77 -8.56 -4.82 1.28
CA GLY A 77 -9.81 -4.96 0.55
C GLY A 77 -10.06 -3.79 -0.39
N GLU A 78 -9.78 -2.58 0.08
CA GLU A 78 -9.97 -1.36 -0.71
C GLU A 78 -9.01 -1.31 -1.90
N ILE A 79 -7.72 -1.63 -1.70
CA ILE A 79 -6.75 -1.58 -2.80
C ILE A 79 -7.07 -2.63 -3.88
N VAL A 80 -7.60 -3.77 -3.49
CA VAL A 80 -8.05 -4.78 -4.45
C VAL A 80 -9.30 -4.29 -5.21
N ARG A 81 -10.27 -3.72 -4.50
CA ARG A 81 -11.51 -3.23 -5.12
C ARG A 81 -11.26 -2.15 -6.14
N ILE A 82 -10.37 -1.19 -5.85
CA ILE A 82 -10.11 -0.09 -6.81
C ILE A 82 -9.51 -0.61 -8.11
N TYR A 83 -8.73 -1.67 -8.07
CA TYR A 83 -8.18 -2.27 -9.28
C TYR A 83 -9.30 -2.91 -10.13
N HIS A 84 -10.17 -3.67 -9.50
CA HIS A 84 -11.30 -4.30 -10.21
C HIS A 84 -12.26 -3.27 -10.75
N ASP A 85 -12.57 -2.23 -10.00
CA ASP A 85 -13.46 -1.17 -10.42
C ASP A 85 -12.90 -0.42 -11.63
N ALA A 86 -11.60 -0.15 -11.63
CA ALA A 86 -10.96 0.51 -12.75
C ALA A 86 -11.05 -0.33 -14.03
N ARG A 87 -10.88 -1.66 -13.92
CA ARG A 87 -10.99 -2.56 -15.06
C ARG A 87 -12.42 -2.71 -15.56
N SER A 88 -13.40 -2.45 -14.71
CA SER A 88 -14.82 -2.56 -15.05
C SER A 88 -15.41 -1.24 -15.56
N GLY A 89 -14.59 -0.24 -15.83
CA GLY A 89 -15.04 1.03 -16.35
C GLY A 89 -15.44 2.05 -15.29
N GLY A 90 -15.05 1.84 -14.03
CA GLY A 90 -15.24 2.81 -12.97
C GLY A 90 -14.20 3.93 -13.03
N MET A 91 -13.80 4.45 -11.86
CA MET A 91 -12.79 5.48 -11.78
C MET A 91 -11.46 4.99 -12.36
N GLU A 92 -10.77 5.85 -13.13
CA GLU A 92 -9.46 5.51 -13.65
C GLU A 92 -8.50 5.13 -12.52
N LEU A 93 -7.63 4.16 -12.77
CA LEU A 93 -6.79 3.58 -11.73
C LEU A 93 -5.85 4.60 -11.09
N ASP A 94 -5.27 5.51 -11.87
CA ASP A 94 -4.38 6.53 -11.33
C ASP A 94 -5.10 7.47 -10.35
N LEU A 95 -6.33 7.86 -10.68
CA LEU A 95 -7.14 8.68 -9.78
C LEU A 95 -7.57 7.92 -8.55
N ALA A 96 -7.91 6.64 -8.68
CA ALA A 96 -8.30 5.80 -7.57
C ALA A 96 -7.12 5.59 -6.60
N VAL A 97 -5.91 5.43 -7.12
CA VAL A 97 -4.70 5.30 -6.30
C VAL A 97 -4.43 6.61 -5.55
N GLU A 98 -4.58 7.76 -6.22
CA GLU A 98 -4.41 9.06 -5.55
C GLU A 98 -5.38 9.21 -4.38
N LYS A 99 -6.64 8.88 -4.61
CA LYS A 99 -7.66 8.94 -3.56
C LYS A 99 -7.32 8.02 -2.40
N PHE A 100 -6.90 6.80 -2.70
CA PHE A 100 -6.48 5.83 -1.68
C PHE A 100 -5.36 6.39 -0.82
N VAL A 101 -4.33 6.99 -1.42
CA VAL A 101 -3.19 7.54 -0.70
C VAL A 101 -3.62 8.70 0.20
N LEU A 102 -4.53 9.56 -0.26
CA LEU A 102 -5.03 10.67 0.55
C LEU A 102 -5.88 10.22 1.73
N GLU A 103 -6.55 9.07 1.62
CA GLU A 103 -7.43 8.56 2.65
C GLU A 103 -6.77 7.53 3.58
N ALA A 104 -5.61 7.03 3.21
CA ALA A 104 -4.89 6.03 4.00
C ALA A 104 -4.33 6.60 5.34
#